data_b310eb5ad28d8b36cf99a725e5cae9e6
#
_entry.id   b310eb5ad28d8b36cf99a725e5cae9e6
#
_cell.length_a   1.000
_cell.length_b   1.000
_cell.length_c   1.000
_cell.angle_alpha   90.00
_cell.angle_beta   90.00
_cell.angle_gamma   90.00
#
_symmetry.space_group_name_H-M   'P 1'
#
loop_
_entity.id
_entity.type
_entity.pdbx_description
1 polymer ?
#
loop_
_entity_poly.entity_id
_entity_poly.type
_entity_poly.pdbx_seq_one_letter_code
_entity_poly.pdbx_strand_id
1 'polypeptide(L)'
;KLYLSGHYFWARYISQRGVRKTGIEIHPGAQIGKRFFIDHGMGVVIGETAEIGDNVMLYHGVTLGGTGKDKIKRHPTVGGNVLIGAETIVLGPITIGSNTKIGAGSVVLEDIPANVTAVGSPTKIVRKDGMRIKPTDPSEFTKAKKHAV
;
A
#
# COMPACT_ATOMS: atom_id res chain seq x y z
N LYS A 1 -10.97 4.05 16.79
CA LYS A 1 -12.15 4.44 17.60
C LYS A 1 -12.27 5.96 17.68
N LEU A 2 -11.31 6.70 18.28
CA LEU A 2 -11.38 8.16 18.44
C LEU A 2 -11.68 8.93 17.14
N TYR A 3 -11.03 8.55 16.04
CA TYR A 3 -11.26 9.19 14.75
C TYR A 3 -12.70 8.98 14.25
N LEU A 4 -13.20 7.75 14.34
CA LEU A 4 -14.56 7.38 13.92
C LEU A 4 -15.65 7.99 14.82
N SER A 5 -15.33 8.35 16.08
CA SER A 5 -16.23 9.04 16.99
C SER A 5 -16.08 10.56 16.96
N GLY A 6 -15.39 11.13 15.97
CA GLY A 6 -15.25 12.57 15.77
C GLY A 6 -14.20 13.26 16.66
N HIS A 7 -13.49 12.53 17.49
CA HIS A 7 -12.44 13.09 18.37
C HIS A 7 -11.11 13.25 17.62
N TYR A 8 -11.10 14.03 16.54
CA TYR A 8 -9.99 14.18 15.61
C TYR A 8 -8.71 14.69 16.26
N PHE A 9 -8.82 15.65 17.18
CA PHE A 9 -7.65 16.19 17.90
C PHE A 9 -6.91 15.08 18.66
N TRP A 10 -7.62 14.31 19.48
CA TRP A 10 -7.01 13.24 20.27
C TRP A 10 -6.49 12.09 19.40
N ALA A 11 -7.21 11.75 18.33
CA ALA A 11 -6.76 10.75 17.36
C ALA A 11 -5.43 11.16 16.73
N ARG A 12 -5.31 12.44 16.29
CA ARG A 12 -4.07 12.98 15.72
C ARG A 12 -2.95 13.09 16.75
N TYR A 13 -3.26 13.51 17.96
CA TYR A 13 -2.29 13.61 19.06
C TYR A 13 -1.63 12.25 19.35
N ILE A 14 -2.42 11.16 19.44
CA ILE A 14 -1.92 9.81 19.65
C ILE A 14 -1.06 9.36 18.47
N SER A 15 -1.52 9.59 17.24
CA SER A 15 -0.75 9.28 16.02
C SER A 15 0.62 9.98 16.04
N GLN A 16 0.67 11.28 16.37
CA GLN A 16 1.94 12.03 16.45
C GLN A 16 2.86 11.56 17.59
N ARG A 17 2.31 11.08 18.69
CA ARG A 17 3.14 10.42 19.72
C ARG A 17 3.72 9.11 19.22
N GLY A 18 2.97 8.37 18.40
CA GLY A 18 3.46 7.18 17.71
C GLY A 18 4.67 7.50 16.83
N VAL A 19 4.55 8.51 15.97
CA VAL A 19 5.64 8.99 15.09
C VAL A 19 6.90 9.29 15.89
N ARG A 20 6.79 10.07 16.97
CA ARG A 20 7.95 10.45 17.80
C ARG A 20 8.65 9.27 18.46
N LYS A 21 7.91 8.19 18.75
CA LYS A 21 8.49 7.00 19.41
C LYS A 21 9.05 5.97 18.43
N THR A 22 8.48 5.88 17.23
CA THR A 22 8.72 4.76 16.32
C THR A 22 9.28 5.19 14.96
N GLY A 23 9.15 6.47 14.59
CA GLY A 23 9.42 6.94 13.24
C GLY A 23 8.40 6.47 12.19
N ILE A 24 7.25 5.92 12.63
CA ILE A 24 6.18 5.41 11.76
C ILE A 24 5.00 6.38 11.81
N GLU A 25 4.58 6.91 10.67
CA GLU A 25 3.38 7.74 10.55
C GLU A 25 2.20 6.93 10.02
N ILE A 26 1.17 6.75 10.85
CA ILE A 26 -0.10 6.16 10.45
C ILE A 26 -1.19 7.19 10.71
N HIS A 27 -1.87 7.63 9.63
CA HIS A 27 -3.00 8.54 9.77
C HIS A 27 -4.14 7.83 10.51
N PRO A 28 -4.79 8.46 11.51
CA PRO A 28 -5.83 7.82 12.32
C PRO A 28 -7.09 7.42 11.54
N GLY A 29 -7.27 7.91 10.31
CA GLY A 29 -8.33 7.49 9.40
C GLY A 29 -8.03 6.23 8.59
N ALA A 30 -6.77 5.77 8.56
CA ALA A 30 -6.39 4.57 7.83
C ALA A 30 -7.12 3.33 8.36
N GLN A 31 -7.55 2.46 7.46
CA GLN A 31 -8.20 1.20 7.79
C GLN A 31 -7.21 0.05 7.65
N ILE A 32 -6.98 -0.67 8.73
CA ILE A 32 -5.96 -1.73 8.79
C ILE A 32 -6.60 -3.01 9.27
N GLY A 33 -6.44 -4.06 8.47
CA GLY A 33 -6.90 -5.42 8.75
C GLY A 33 -6.11 -6.12 9.85
N LYS A 34 -6.37 -7.40 10.02
CA LYS A 34 -5.74 -8.23 11.05
C LYS A 34 -4.35 -8.69 10.64
N ARG A 35 -3.48 -8.93 11.65
CA ARG A 35 -2.11 -9.46 11.44
C ARG A 35 -1.28 -8.58 10.50
N PHE A 36 -1.47 -7.29 10.59
CA PHE A 36 -0.61 -6.30 9.95
C PHE A 36 0.73 -6.22 10.68
N PHE A 37 1.83 -6.28 9.96
CA PHE A 37 3.17 -6.25 10.51
C PHE A 37 4.05 -5.23 9.78
N ILE A 38 4.82 -4.45 10.53
CA ILE A 38 5.82 -3.53 9.99
C ILE A 38 7.18 -3.96 10.54
N ASP A 39 8.11 -4.31 9.65
CA ASP A 39 9.46 -4.70 9.99
C ASP A 39 10.43 -3.52 9.76
N HIS A 40 11.25 -3.22 10.78
CA HIS A 40 12.19 -2.08 10.74
C HIS A 40 11.53 -0.73 10.45
N GLY A 41 10.37 -0.45 10.94
CA GLY A 41 9.35 0.51 10.50
C GLY A 41 9.73 1.98 10.31
N MET A 42 10.97 2.39 10.53
CA MET A 42 11.40 3.79 10.36
C MET A 42 11.02 4.33 8.98
N GLY A 43 10.42 5.53 8.93
CA GLY A 43 10.06 6.20 7.70
C GLY A 43 8.80 5.66 6.99
N VAL A 44 8.08 4.69 7.57
CA VAL A 44 6.79 4.25 7.02
C VAL A 44 5.75 5.36 7.15
N VAL A 45 5.03 5.64 6.06
CA VAL A 45 3.92 6.61 6.01
C VAL A 45 2.66 5.96 5.45
N ILE A 46 1.58 5.95 6.20
CA ILE A 46 0.27 5.44 5.78
C ILE A 46 -0.75 6.57 5.84
N GLY A 47 -1.27 6.95 4.67
CA GLY A 47 -2.18 8.08 4.51
C GLY A 47 -3.62 7.80 4.97
N GLU A 48 -4.41 8.87 5.05
CA GLU A 48 -5.74 8.92 5.66
C GLU A 48 -6.74 7.89 5.12
N THR A 49 -6.85 7.77 3.80
CA THR A 49 -7.83 6.88 3.14
C THR A 49 -7.20 5.57 2.66
N ALA A 50 -6.02 5.21 3.19
CA ALA A 50 -5.42 3.91 2.92
C ALA A 50 -6.25 2.79 3.53
N GLU A 51 -6.40 1.71 2.77
CA GLU A 51 -7.06 0.49 3.21
C GLU A 51 -6.07 -0.67 3.08
N ILE A 52 -5.86 -1.40 4.16
CA ILE A 52 -4.91 -2.50 4.24
C ILE A 52 -5.64 -3.74 4.70
N GLY A 53 -5.58 -4.80 3.90
CA GLY A 53 -6.18 -6.09 4.19
C GLY A 53 -5.45 -6.87 5.29
N ASP A 54 -5.86 -8.11 5.46
CA ASP A 54 -5.28 -9.02 6.44
C ASP A 54 -3.92 -9.59 6.01
N ASN A 55 -3.04 -9.90 6.97
CA ASN A 55 -1.72 -10.51 6.75
C ASN A 55 -0.81 -9.67 5.83
N VAL A 56 -0.83 -8.37 5.96
CA VAL A 56 0.04 -7.49 5.18
C VAL A 56 1.32 -7.18 5.95
N MET A 57 2.45 -7.24 5.25
CA MET A 57 3.76 -6.90 5.79
C MET A 57 4.39 -5.75 5.01
N LEU A 58 4.83 -4.72 5.72
CA LEU A 58 5.60 -3.60 5.18
C LEU A 58 6.99 -3.58 5.78
N TYR A 59 7.96 -3.16 4.98
CA TYR A 59 9.31 -2.81 5.46
C TYR A 59 9.46 -1.29 5.66
N HIS A 60 10.62 -0.87 6.17
CA HIS A 60 10.94 0.55 6.40
C HIS A 60 10.79 1.40 5.13
N GLY A 61 10.55 2.70 5.32
CA GLY A 61 10.46 3.67 4.24
C GLY A 61 9.28 3.49 3.29
N VAL A 62 8.40 2.51 3.52
CA VAL A 62 7.22 2.33 2.67
C VAL A 62 6.26 3.49 2.81
N THR A 63 5.85 4.08 1.67
CA THR A 63 4.84 5.14 1.62
C THR A 63 3.57 4.64 0.92
N LEU A 64 2.44 4.69 1.61
CA LEU A 64 1.10 4.57 1.03
C LEU A 64 0.49 5.97 0.94
N GLY A 65 0.84 6.70 -0.12
CA GLY A 65 0.60 8.12 -0.29
C GLY A 65 -0.58 8.43 -1.22
N GLY A 66 -1.12 9.65 -1.08
CA GLY A 66 -2.16 10.18 -1.96
C GLY A 66 -1.60 11.13 -3.02
N THR A 67 -2.32 11.30 -4.13
CA THR A 67 -1.97 12.27 -5.18
C THR A 67 -2.51 13.69 -4.94
N GLY A 68 -3.16 13.93 -3.82
CA GLY A 68 -3.51 15.26 -3.29
C GLY A 68 -4.67 16.00 -3.97
N LYS A 69 -5.25 15.50 -5.05
CA LYS A 69 -6.31 16.21 -5.79
C LYS A 69 -7.73 15.84 -5.36
N ASP A 70 -7.96 14.62 -4.92
CA ASP A 70 -9.29 14.13 -4.58
C ASP A 70 -9.52 14.12 -3.07
N LYS A 71 -10.67 14.66 -2.65
CA LYS A 71 -11.05 14.72 -1.24
C LYS A 71 -11.60 13.40 -0.68
N ILE A 72 -11.92 12.43 -1.54
CA ILE A 72 -12.53 11.16 -1.14
C ILE A 72 -11.47 10.09 -0.97
N LYS A 73 -11.36 9.17 -1.87
CA LYS A 73 -10.35 8.10 -1.87
C LYS A 73 -9.13 8.55 -2.67
N ARG A 74 -7.99 8.76 -1.99
CA ARG A 74 -6.76 9.24 -2.63
C ARG A 74 -5.51 8.42 -2.27
N HIS A 75 -5.65 7.47 -1.36
CA HIS A 75 -4.57 6.58 -0.93
C HIS A 75 -4.82 5.14 -1.38
N PRO A 76 -3.78 4.31 -1.44
CA PRO A 76 -3.88 2.94 -1.93
C PRO A 76 -4.83 2.03 -1.14
N THR A 77 -5.36 1.03 -1.85
CA THR A 77 -5.97 -0.17 -1.25
C THR A 77 -5.02 -1.34 -1.44
N VAL A 78 -4.64 -1.99 -0.34
CA VAL A 78 -3.74 -3.15 -0.32
C VAL A 78 -4.54 -4.38 0.07
N GLY A 79 -4.58 -5.38 -0.79
CA GLY A 79 -5.27 -6.66 -0.54
C GLY A 79 -4.63 -7.48 0.58
N GLY A 80 -5.18 -8.64 0.83
CA GLY A 80 -4.65 -9.56 1.86
C GLY A 80 -3.41 -10.33 1.40
N ASN A 81 -2.58 -10.79 2.35
CA ASN A 81 -1.35 -11.55 2.12
C ASN A 81 -0.35 -10.82 1.20
N VAL A 82 -0.20 -9.52 1.36
CA VAL A 82 0.71 -8.69 0.56
C VAL A 82 1.98 -8.38 1.33
N LEU A 83 3.12 -8.42 0.64
CA LEU A 83 4.41 -7.98 1.15
C LEU A 83 4.89 -6.79 0.33
N ILE A 84 5.24 -5.69 0.99
CA ILE A 84 5.80 -4.50 0.35
C ILE A 84 7.22 -4.28 0.88
N GLY A 85 8.19 -4.39 -0.02
CA GLY A 85 9.62 -4.24 0.29
C GLY A 85 10.00 -2.82 0.68
N ALA A 86 11.16 -2.69 1.29
CA ALA A 86 11.68 -1.43 1.82
C ALA A 86 11.74 -0.31 0.76
N GLU A 87 11.53 0.94 1.20
CA GLU A 87 11.61 2.15 0.37
C GLU A 87 10.66 2.13 -0.84
N THR A 88 9.59 1.32 -0.79
CA THR A 88 8.57 1.29 -1.85
C THR A 88 7.60 2.45 -1.69
N ILE A 89 7.35 3.15 -2.79
CA ILE A 89 6.40 4.27 -2.86
C ILE A 89 5.17 3.83 -3.66
N VAL A 90 4.01 3.84 -3.03
CA VAL A 90 2.71 3.53 -3.65
C VAL A 90 1.84 4.79 -3.61
N LEU A 91 1.49 5.34 -4.77
CA LEU A 91 0.80 6.63 -4.85
C LEU A 91 -0.53 6.54 -5.59
N GLY A 92 -1.52 7.21 -5.02
CA GLY A 92 -2.85 7.37 -5.61
C GLY A 92 -3.86 6.34 -5.13
N PRO A 93 -5.11 6.44 -5.61
CA PRO A 93 -6.20 5.53 -5.23
C PRO A 93 -6.13 4.19 -5.97
N ILE A 94 -4.93 3.63 -6.07
CA ILE A 94 -4.64 2.38 -6.78
C ILE A 94 -4.82 1.17 -5.88
N THR A 95 -4.98 0.01 -6.49
CA THR A 95 -5.17 -1.26 -5.79
C THR A 95 -3.98 -2.20 -5.99
N ILE A 96 -3.44 -2.72 -4.90
CA ILE A 96 -2.52 -3.87 -4.92
C ILE A 96 -3.33 -5.12 -4.59
N GLY A 97 -3.43 -6.03 -5.55
CA GLY A 97 -4.18 -7.28 -5.41
C GLY A 97 -3.59 -8.22 -4.36
N SER A 98 -4.42 -9.11 -3.84
CA SER A 98 -4.01 -10.08 -2.80
C SER A 98 -2.91 -11.03 -3.27
N ASN A 99 -2.16 -11.60 -2.33
CA ASN A 99 -1.06 -12.55 -2.57
C ASN A 99 0.07 -11.95 -3.43
N THR A 100 0.26 -10.64 -3.39
CA THR A 100 1.23 -9.90 -4.20
C THR A 100 2.46 -9.54 -3.40
N LYS A 101 3.62 -9.54 -4.06
CA LYS A 101 4.87 -9.05 -3.51
C LYS A 101 5.37 -7.86 -4.32
N ILE A 102 5.67 -6.76 -3.65
CA ILE A 102 6.32 -5.60 -4.26
C ILE A 102 7.78 -5.58 -3.79
N GLY A 103 8.70 -5.55 -4.74
CA GLY A 103 10.14 -5.50 -4.42
C GLY A 103 10.56 -4.14 -3.87
N ALA A 104 11.64 -4.13 -3.09
CA ALA A 104 12.19 -2.91 -2.50
C ALA A 104 12.53 -1.84 -3.55
N GLY A 105 12.42 -0.56 -3.18
CA GLY A 105 12.71 0.58 -4.05
C GLY A 105 11.77 0.75 -5.24
N SER A 106 10.61 0.08 -5.23
CA SER A 106 9.65 0.18 -6.33
C SER A 106 8.81 1.45 -6.24
N VAL A 107 8.40 2.00 -7.40
CA VAL A 107 7.44 3.09 -7.48
C VAL A 107 6.19 2.60 -8.21
N VAL A 108 5.09 2.46 -7.46
CA VAL A 108 3.82 1.90 -7.92
C VAL A 108 2.82 3.02 -8.14
N LEU A 109 2.43 3.24 -9.40
CA LEU A 109 1.52 4.30 -9.82
C LEU A 109 0.26 3.76 -10.53
N GLU A 110 0.16 2.45 -10.66
CA GLU A 110 -0.93 1.75 -11.35
C GLU A 110 -1.40 0.56 -10.52
N ASP A 111 -2.61 0.08 -10.81
CA ASP A 111 -3.15 -1.13 -10.18
C ASP A 111 -2.27 -2.35 -10.43
N ILE A 112 -1.96 -3.08 -9.38
CA ILE A 112 -1.21 -4.33 -9.44
C ILE A 112 -2.18 -5.50 -9.25
N PRO A 113 -2.25 -6.45 -10.18
CA PRO A 113 -3.13 -7.61 -10.06
C PRO A 113 -2.71 -8.55 -8.91
N ALA A 114 -3.61 -9.45 -8.53
CA ALA A 114 -3.31 -10.47 -7.51
C ALA A 114 -2.34 -11.55 -8.03
N ASN A 115 -1.69 -12.25 -7.08
CA ASN A 115 -0.81 -13.40 -7.31
C ASN A 115 0.44 -13.07 -8.16
N VAL A 116 0.97 -11.86 -8.04
CA VAL A 116 2.15 -11.44 -8.80
C VAL A 116 3.30 -11.02 -7.92
N THR A 117 4.50 -10.93 -8.51
CA THR A 117 5.61 -10.16 -7.97
C THR A 117 5.92 -9.02 -8.93
N ALA A 118 5.94 -7.81 -8.42
CA ALA A 118 6.23 -6.60 -9.17
C ALA A 118 7.43 -5.86 -8.57
N VAL A 119 8.29 -5.28 -9.42
CA VAL A 119 9.52 -4.62 -8.99
C VAL A 119 9.88 -3.43 -9.88
N GLY A 120 10.61 -2.48 -9.34
CA GLY A 120 11.28 -1.42 -10.11
C GLY A 120 10.56 -0.09 -10.15
N SER A 121 11.19 0.87 -10.85
CA SER A 121 10.67 2.22 -11.08
C SER A 121 10.91 2.61 -12.55
N PRO A 122 9.85 2.65 -13.37
CA PRO A 122 8.47 2.26 -13.08
C PRO A 122 8.33 0.76 -12.79
N THR A 123 7.29 0.40 -12.04
CA THR A 123 7.05 -0.98 -11.60
C THR A 123 6.67 -1.89 -12.77
N LYS A 124 7.31 -3.08 -12.85
CA LYS A 124 7.02 -4.15 -13.81
C LYS A 124 6.68 -5.44 -13.09
N ILE A 125 5.74 -6.21 -13.62
CA ILE A 125 5.44 -7.56 -13.13
C ILE A 125 6.49 -8.52 -13.68
N VAL A 126 7.17 -9.24 -12.78
CA VAL A 126 8.27 -10.18 -13.12
C VAL A 126 7.92 -11.63 -12.78
N ARG A 127 6.86 -11.85 -11.98
CA ARG A 127 6.31 -13.19 -11.69
C ARG A 127 4.79 -13.13 -11.68
N LYS A 128 4.17 -14.21 -12.16
CA LYS A 128 2.72 -14.43 -12.07
C LYS A 128 2.48 -15.86 -11.64
N ASP A 129 1.59 -16.08 -10.67
CA ASP A 129 1.25 -17.39 -10.11
C ASP A 129 2.49 -18.23 -9.76
N GLY A 130 3.52 -17.57 -9.17
CA GLY A 130 4.79 -18.17 -8.77
C GLY A 130 5.82 -18.35 -9.90
N MET A 131 5.41 -18.29 -11.16
CA MET A 131 6.29 -18.46 -12.32
C MET A 131 6.94 -17.16 -12.76
N ARG A 132 8.21 -17.22 -13.18
CA ARG A 132 8.91 -16.07 -13.76
C ARG A 132 8.37 -15.79 -15.16
N ILE A 133 8.11 -14.52 -15.45
CA ILE A 133 7.67 -14.04 -16.76
C ILE A 133 8.61 -12.95 -17.27
N LYS A 134 8.50 -12.60 -18.56
CA LYS A 134 9.15 -11.39 -19.08
C LYS A 134 8.58 -10.16 -18.34
N PRO A 135 9.42 -9.20 -17.94
CA PRO A 135 8.94 -7.99 -17.29
C PRO A 135 7.85 -7.29 -18.11
N THR A 136 6.67 -7.18 -17.54
CA THR A 136 5.45 -6.72 -18.22
C THR A 136 4.80 -5.59 -17.43
N ASP A 137 4.22 -4.62 -18.11
CA ASP A 137 3.50 -3.52 -17.49
C ASP A 137 2.25 -4.02 -16.75
N PRO A 138 1.96 -3.50 -15.55
CA PRO A 138 0.74 -3.86 -14.82
C PRO A 138 -0.53 -3.61 -15.62
N SER A 139 -0.57 -2.55 -16.42
CA SER A 139 -1.71 -2.18 -17.26
C SER A 139 -2.10 -3.26 -18.28
N GLU A 140 -1.16 -4.08 -18.75
CA GLU A 140 -1.46 -5.17 -19.68
C GLU A 140 -2.34 -6.26 -19.04
N PHE A 141 -2.21 -6.47 -17.71
CA PHE A 141 -3.02 -7.42 -16.96
C PHE A 141 -4.38 -6.86 -16.53
N THR A 142 -4.50 -5.53 -16.39
CA THR A 142 -5.74 -4.88 -15.96
C THR A 142 -6.67 -4.60 -17.14
N LYS A 143 -6.15 -4.31 -18.33
CA LYS A 143 -6.95 -4.10 -19.56
C LYS A 143 -7.68 -5.35 -20.02
N ALA A 144 -7.10 -6.52 -19.87
CA ALA A 144 -7.73 -7.79 -20.26
C ALA A 144 -9.05 -8.08 -19.52
N LYS A 145 -9.24 -7.51 -18.30
CA LYS A 145 -10.51 -7.65 -17.57
C LYS A 145 -11.63 -6.71 -18.05
N LYS A 146 -11.32 -5.61 -18.72
CA LYS A 146 -12.33 -4.66 -19.23
C LYS A 146 -12.98 -5.09 -20.56
N HIS A 147 -12.41 -6.06 -21.26
CA HIS A 147 -12.92 -6.56 -22.54
C HIS A 147 -13.59 -7.95 -22.43
N ALA A 148 -13.74 -8.47 -21.20
CA ALA A 148 -14.34 -9.77 -20.92
C ALA A 148 -15.70 -9.66 -20.21
N VAL A 149 -16.42 -8.53 -20.40
CA VAL A 149 -17.81 -8.32 -19.92
C VAL A 149 -18.67 -7.92 -21.11
#